data_9c176333ae344a2d268c619fe4856d84
#
_entry.id   9c176333ae344a2d268c619fe4856d84
#
_cell.length_a   1.000
_cell.length_b   1.000
_cell.length_c   1.000
_cell.angle_alpha   90.00
_cell.angle_beta   90.00
_cell.angle_gamma   90.00
#
_symmetry.space_group_name_H-M   'P 1'
#
loop_
_entity.id
_entity.type
_entity.pdbx_description
1 polymer ?
#
loop_
_entity_poly.entity_id
_entity_poly.type
_entity_poly.pdbx_seq_one_letter_code
_entity_poly.pdbx_strand_id
1 'polypeptide(L)'
;MRDAAGRDIRYLRISVTDRCNLRCVYCMPARPVPRLPRAAILSYERIAEVAAAAARLGFTKFRLTGGEPLVRRDLPVLVSLLASIPRPREIAMTTNGTLLAPVAAELAARGLDSVNVSLDTLDAGRYRELTRGGDLDRAIEGIRAARAAGLPVKLNVVMDGAEAEAGLPAIRAWAAGIGAKVQTIARYRLDRAKEDGGAYDRPPRCAACDRIRLLADGTLRPCLHDPGGLPVDFGDIEGSLAAAVAAKPLRGGSAGERAVSMIGG
;
A
#
# COMPACT_ATOMS: atom_id res chain seq x y z
N MET A 1 6.53 -5.97 -17.92
CA MET A 1 6.81 -7.44 -18.11
C MET A 1 5.49 -8.21 -18.20
N ARG A 2 5.46 -9.32 -18.94
CA ARG A 2 4.28 -10.21 -18.96
C ARG A 2 4.51 -11.44 -18.10
N ASP A 3 3.49 -11.83 -17.34
CA ASP A 3 3.50 -13.09 -16.59
C ASP A 3 2.98 -14.27 -17.43
N ALA A 4 2.97 -15.47 -16.86
CA ALA A 4 2.51 -16.69 -17.53
C ALA A 4 1.03 -16.65 -17.96
N ALA A 5 0.21 -15.75 -17.39
CA ALA A 5 -1.18 -15.52 -17.77
C ALA A 5 -1.34 -14.43 -18.85
N GLY A 6 -0.25 -13.88 -19.39
CA GLY A 6 -0.25 -12.79 -20.35
C GLY A 6 -0.58 -11.42 -19.75
N ARG A 7 -0.68 -11.27 -18.42
CA ARG A 7 -0.94 -10.00 -17.74
C ARG A 7 0.30 -9.11 -17.82
N ASP A 8 0.09 -7.84 -18.09
CA ASP A 8 1.16 -6.85 -18.13
C ASP A 8 1.44 -6.33 -16.70
N ILE A 9 2.52 -6.79 -16.09
CA ILE A 9 2.90 -6.45 -14.71
C ILE A 9 3.75 -5.18 -14.74
N ARG A 10 3.19 -4.07 -14.25
CA ARG A 10 3.78 -2.72 -14.31
C ARG A 10 3.83 -2.01 -12.97
N TYR A 11 3.31 -2.64 -11.93
CA TYR A 11 3.11 -2.00 -10.65
C TYR A 11 3.85 -2.73 -9.54
N LEU A 12 4.83 -2.06 -8.92
CA LEU A 12 5.54 -2.53 -7.74
C LEU A 12 5.01 -1.82 -6.49
N ARG A 13 4.44 -2.60 -5.55
CA ARG A 13 4.14 -2.10 -4.20
C ARG A 13 5.34 -2.35 -3.32
N ILE A 14 5.79 -1.34 -2.59
CA ILE A 14 6.99 -1.36 -1.78
C ILE A 14 6.61 -1.15 -0.32
N SER A 15 6.73 -2.19 0.49
CA SER A 15 6.61 -2.08 1.94
C SER A 15 7.93 -1.55 2.50
N VAL A 16 7.93 -0.34 3.02
CA VAL A 16 9.14 0.27 3.58
C VAL A 16 9.38 -0.10 5.05
N THR A 17 8.38 -0.68 5.71
CA THR A 17 8.42 -1.11 7.12
C THR A 17 7.26 -2.03 7.43
N ASP A 18 7.43 -2.92 8.40
CA ASP A 18 6.37 -3.74 9.00
C ASP A 18 5.67 -3.05 10.19
N ARG A 19 6.14 -1.85 10.58
CA ARG A 19 5.65 -1.11 11.75
C ARG A 19 4.51 -0.18 11.36
N CYS A 20 3.54 -0.06 12.27
CA CYS A 20 2.43 0.87 12.16
C CYS A 20 2.18 1.52 13.52
N ASN A 21 1.75 2.78 13.51
CA ASN A 21 1.32 3.49 14.71
C ASN A 21 -0.15 3.22 15.08
N LEU A 22 -0.91 2.53 14.20
CA LEU A 22 -2.27 2.05 14.45
C LEU A 22 -2.33 0.52 14.46
N ARG A 23 -3.47 -0.04 14.93
CA ARG A 23 -3.70 -1.49 15.04
C ARG A 23 -5.10 -1.88 14.57
N CYS A 24 -5.47 -1.40 13.38
CA CYS A 24 -6.81 -1.58 12.83
C CYS A 24 -7.30 -3.04 12.89
N VAL A 25 -8.56 -3.21 13.27
CA VAL A 25 -9.16 -4.52 13.57
C VAL A 25 -9.16 -5.48 12.37
N TYR A 26 -9.21 -4.95 11.16
CA TYR A 26 -9.18 -5.74 9.92
C TYR A 26 -7.76 -6.00 9.40
N CYS A 27 -6.75 -5.30 9.94
CA CYS A 27 -5.35 -5.37 9.48
C CYS A 27 -4.47 -6.21 10.40
N MET A 28 -4.66 -6.08 11.70
CA MET A 28 -3.84 -6.74 12.71
C MET A 28 -4.70 -7.50 13.73
N PRO A 29 -4.27 -8.70 14.18
CA PRO A 29 -4.92 -9.39 15.28
C PRO A 29 -4.81 -8.58 16.58
N ALA A 30 -5.63 -8.94 17.58
CA ALA A 30 -5.56 -8.29 18.90
C ALA A 30 -4.23 -8.59 19.61
N ARG A 31 -3.68 -9.80 19.43
CA ARG A 31 -2.36 -10.20 19.95
C ARG A 31 -1.23 -9.43 19.25
N PRO A 32 -0.09 -9.22 19.90
CA PRO A 32 1.09 -8.63 19.28
C PRO A 32 1.54 -9.43 18.05
N VAL A 33 1.93 -8.72 16.99
CA VAL A 33 2.51 -9.32 15.78
C VAL A 33 4.02 -9.20 15.90
N PRO A 34 4.80 -10.28 15.67
CA PRO A 34 6.26 -10.22 15.60
C PRO A 34 6.70 -9.17 14.58
N ARG A 35 7.74 -8.42 14.93
CA ARG A 35 8.30 -7.38 14.06
C ARG A 35 9.67 -7.80 13.56
N LEU A 36 9.99 -7.38 12.35
CA LEU A 36 11.33 -7.57 11.79
C LEU A 36 12.38 -6.84 12.66
N PRO A 37 13.55 -7.44 12.91
CA PRO A 37 14.70 -6.71 13.41
C PRO A 37 15.02 -5.52 12.50
N ARG A 38 15.48 -4.41 13.06
CA ARG A 38 15.80 -3.22 12.24
C ARG A 38 16.82 -3.51 11.14
N ALA A 39 17.80 -4.36 11.43
CA ALA A 39 18.83 -4.77 10.48
C ALA A 39 18.30 -5.61 9.30
N ALA A 40 17.12 -6.21 9.45
CA ALA A 40 16.48 -6.96 8.36
C ALA A 40 15.63 -6.09 7.44
N ILE A 41 15.42 -4.80 7.78
CA ILE A 41 14.65 -3.88 6.93
C ILE A 41 15.60 -3.27 5.91
N LEU A 42 15.25 -3.37 4.62
CA LEU A 42 16.03 -2.80 3.52
C LEU A 42 16.30 -1.31 3.73
N SER A 43 17.51 -0.85 3.40
CA SER A 43 17.81 0.58 3.33
C SER A 43 17.05 1.24 2.16
N TYR A 44 16.99 2.57 2.15
CA TYR A 44 16.34 3.30 1.06
C TYR A 44 17.09 3.14 -0.27
N GLU A 45 18.40 3.04 -0.22
CA GLU A 45 19.27 2.80 -1.38
C GLU A 45 18.94 1.43 -2.00
N ARG A 46 18.83 0.38 -1.17
CA ARG A 46 18.46 -0.96 -1.65
C ARG A 46 17.06 -1.01 -2.26
N ILE A 47 16.11 -0.28 -1.67
CA ILE A 47 14.77 -0.13 -2.27
C ILE A 47 14.85 0.59 -3.61
N ALA A 48 15.65 1.65 -3.71
CA ALA A 48 15.83 2.40 -4.95
C ALA A 48 16.52 1.57 -6.05
N GLU A 49 17.52 0.74 -5.70
CA GLU A 49 18.15 -0.22 -6.62
C GLU A 49 17.11 -1.18 -7.24
N VAL A 50 16.23 -1.77 -6.39
CA VAL A 50 15.15 -2.66 -6.86
C VAL A 50 14.16 -1.90 -7.74
N ALA A 51 13.78 -0.67 -7.36
CA ALA A 51 12.85 0.15 -8.14
C ALA A 51 13.46 0.57 -9.49
N ALA A 52 14.76 0.88 -9.55
CA ALA A 52 15.47 1.20 -10.78
C ALA A 52 15.54 -0.01 -11.73
N ALA A 53 15.84 -1.20 -11.22
CA ALA A 53 15.80 -2.43 -12.00
C ALA A 53 14.38 -2.72 -12.53
N ALA A 54 13.36 -2.56 -11.67
CA ALA A 54 11.97 -2.71 -12.08
C ALA A 54 11.59 -1.72 -13.20
N ALA A 55 12.05 -0.45 -13.11
CA ALA A 55 11.80 0.55 -14.15
C ALA A 55 12.43 0.15 -15.50
N ARG A 56 13.65 -0.41 -15.50
CA ARG A 56 14.28 -0.96 -16.73
C ARG A 56 13.47 -2.12 -17.33
N LEU A 57 12.83 -2.92 -16.48
CA LEU A 57 11.94 -4.02 -16.91
C LEU A 57 10.53 -3.55 -17.31
N GLY A 58 10.26 -2.23 -17.31
CA GLY A 58 9.00 -1.64 -17.77
C GLY A 58 7.95 -1.45 -16.67
N PHE A 59 8.32 -1.51 -15.39
CA PHE A 59 7.43 -1.06 -14.32
C PHE A 59 7.32 0.46 -14.35
N THR A 60 6.08 0.96 -14.29
CA THR A 60 5.79 2.40 -14.41
C THR A 60 5.14 2.98 -13.16
N LYS A 61 4.76 2.13 -12.20
CA LYS A 61 4.09 2.55 -10.98
C LYS A 61 4.77 1.99 -9.75
N PHE A 62 5.16 2.87 -8.84
CA PHE A 62 5.72 2.54 -7.54
C PHE A 62 4.80 3.06 -6.44
N ARG A 63 4.43 2.21 -5.49
CA ARG A 63 3.60 2.64 -4.36
C ARG A 63 4.24 2.28 -3.05
N LEU A 64 4.60 3.31 -2.30
CA LEU A 64 5.09 3.19 -0.94
C LEU A 64 3.95 2.79 -0.01
N THR A 65 4.21 1.80 0.82
CA THR A 65 3.27 1.21 1.78
C THR A 65 4.08 0.59 2.92
N GLY A 66 3.47 -0.26 3.72
CA GLY A 66 4.13 -0.98 4.80
C GLY A 66 3.09 -1.39 5.82
N GLY A 67 3.44 -1.29 7.12
CA GLY A 67 2.47 -1.01 8.13
C GLY A 67 1.96 0.41 7.92
N GLU A 68 2.68 1.41 8.44
CA GLU A 68 2.49 2.82 8.07
C GLU A 68 3.84 3.38 7.57
N PRO A 69 3.93 3.81 6.30
CA PRO A 69 5.20 4.27 5.74
C PRO A 69 5.80 5.47 6.48
N LEU A 70 4.96 6.35 7.02
CA LEU A 70 5.38 7.58 7.70
C LEU A 70 5.92 7.37 9.12
N VAL A 71 5.89 6.14 9.67
CA VAL A 71 6.63 5.84 10.91
C VAL A 71 8.13 5.63 10.65
N ARG A 72 8.51 5.41 9.39
CA ARG A 72 9.90 5.34 8.99
C ARG A 72 10.44 6.74 8.78
N ARG A 73 11.53 7.10 9.48
CA ARG A 73 12.15 8.41 9.39
C ARG A 73 12.63 8.69 7.96
N ASP A 74 12.67 9.95 7.60
CA ASP A 74 13.26 10.45 6.35
C ASP A 74 12.66 9.83 5.07
N LEU A 75 11.37 9.46 5.10
CA LEU A 75 10.68 8.91 3.92
C LEU A 75 10.77 9.83 2.67
N PRO A 76 10.79 11.18 2.79
CA PRO A 76 11.02 12.08 1.67
C PRO A 76 12.34 11.80 0.91
N VAL A 77 13.38 11.29 1.59
CA VAL A 77 14.63 10.88 0.93
C VAL A 77 14.37 9.71 -0.04
N LEU A 78 13.61 8.70 0.37
CA LEU A 78 13.24 7.60 -0.54
C LEU A 78 12.42 8.12 -1.73
N VAL A 79 11.48 9.05 -1.50
CA VAL A 79 10.70 9.65 -2.60
C VAL A 79 11.63 10.32 -3.60
N SER A 80 12.64 11.09 -3.14
CA SER A 80 13.65 11.70 -4.02
C SER A 80 14.45 10.66 -4.80
N LEU A 81 14.90 9.58 -4.15
CA LEU A 81 15.62 8.50 -4.82
C LEU A 81 14.76 7.83 -5.91
N LEU A 82 13.49 7.59 -5.65
CA LEU A 82 12.57 7.06 -6.66
C LEU A 82 12.30 8.10 -7.76
N ALA A 83 12.20 9.37 -7.42
CA ALA A 83 11.98 10.45 -8.38
C ALA A 83 13.17 10.65 -9.33
N SER A 84 14.38 10.29 -8.95
CA SER A 84 15.57 10.35 -9.80
C SER A 84 15.68 9.21 -10.83
N ILE A 85 14.85 8.15 -10.72
CA ILE A 85 14.89 7.02 -11.67
C ILE A 85 14.41 7.52 -13.05
N PRO A 86 15.20 7.37 -14.13
CA PRO A 86 14.77 7.73 -15.48
C PRO A 86 13.57 6.87 -15.92
N ARG A 87 12.58 7.46 -16.55
CA ARG A 87 11.38 6.93 -17.20
C ARG A 87 10.06 7.42 -16.57
N PRO A 88 8.98 7.47 -17.38
CA PRO A 88 7.65 7.80 -16.87
C PRO A 88 7.24 6.82 -15.78
N ARG A 89 6.85 7.32 -14.65
CA ARG A 89 6.42 6.54 -13.49
C ARG A 89 5.44 7.33 -12.64
N GLU A 90 4.66 6.61 -11.90
CA GLU A 90 3.83 7.15 -10.84
C GLU A 90 4.43 6.72 -9.50
N ILE A 91 4.81 7.65 -8.65
CA ILE A 91 5.21 7.44 -7.27
C ILE A 91 4.03 7.79 -6.38
N ALA A 92 3.44 6.79 -5.78
CA ALA A 92 2.27 6.96 -4.94
C ALA A 92 2.53 6.42 -3.53
N MET A 93 1.73 6.86 -2.56
CA MET A 93 1.80 6.35 -1.20
C MET A 93 0.42 5.90 -0.71
N THR A 94 0.40 4.88 0.16
CA THR A 94 -0.79 4.52 0.95
C THR A 94 -0.44 4.71 2.42
N THR A 95 -1.24 5.49 3.13
CA THR A 95 -1.02 5.88 4.53
C THR A 95 -2.34 5.88 5.30
N ASN A 96 -2.28 5.81 6.63
CA ASN A 96 -3.43 6.07 7.49
C ASN A 96 -3.69 7.58 7.71
N GLY A 97 -2.80 8.44 7.22
CA GLY A 97 -2.94 9.89 7.23
C GLY A 97 -2.54 10.59 8.54
N THR A 98 -2.46 9.89 9.67
CA THR A 98 -2.27 10.51 11.00
C THR A 98 -0.89 11.18 11.20
N LEU A 99 0.09 10.85 10.38
CA LEU A 99 1.44 11.43 10.38
C LEU A 99 1.73 12.25 9.12
N LEU A 100 0.72 12.48 8.27
CA LEU A 100 0.92 13.07 6.94
C LEU A 100 1.05 14.59 6.98
N ALA A 101 0.32 15.27 7.87
CA ALA A 101 0.24 16.73 7.88
C ALA A 101 1.61 17.44 7.89
N PRO A 102 2.57 17.10 8.78
CA PRO A 102 3.85 17.82 8.85
C PRO A 102 4.78 17.56 7.66
N VAL A 103 4.53 16.53 6.85
CA VAL A 103 5.46 16.10 5.77
C VAL A 103 4.84 16.16 4.37
N ALA A 104 3.55 16.49 4.24
CA ALA A 104 2.83 16.45 2.97
C ALA A 104 3.46 17.35 1.90
N ALA A 105 3.81 18.59 2.26
CA ALA A 105 4.43 19.55 1.35
C ALA A 105 5.83 19.09 0.90
N GLU A 106 6.64 18.54 1.81
CA GLU A 106 7.95 18.01 1.47
C GLU A 106 7.84 16.79 0.56
N LEU A 107 6.93 15.86 0.84
CA LEU A 107 6.69 14.70 -0.03
C LEU A 107 6.30 15.10 -1.45
N ALA A 108 5.42 16.10 -1.60
CA ALA A 108 5.06 16.66 -2.91
C ALA A 108 6.27 17.28 -3.61
N ALA A 109 7.03 18.13 -2.92
CA ALA A 109 8.23 18.76 -3.45
C ALA A 109 9.32 17.77 -3.86
N ARG A 110 9.38 16.61 -3.21
CA ARG A 110 10.32 15.51 -3.52
C ARG A 110 9.86 14.60 -4.65
N GLY A 111 8.66 14.81 -5.21
CA GLY A 111 8.17 14.08 -6.37
C GLY A 111 7.18 12.95 -6.06
N LEU A 112 6.47 13.02 -4.94
CA LEU A 112 5.31 12.15 -4.72
C LEU A 112 4.15 12.63 -5.60
N ASP A 113 3.56 11.74 -6.40
CA ASP A 113 2.50 12.09 -7.36
C ASP A 113 1.08 11.97 -6.77
N SER A 114 0.86 11.11 -5.80
CA SER A 114 -0.47 10.90 -5.22
C SER A 114 -0.46 10.16 -3.89
N VAL A 115 -1.48 10.37 -3.07
CA VAL A 115 -1.68 9.64 -1.82
C VAL A 115 -3.04 8.95 -1.78
N ASN A 116 -3.03 7.70 -1.30
CA ASN A 116 -4.24 7.04 -0.85
C ASN A 116 -4.25 7.08 0.68
N VAL A 117 -5.31 7.63 1.27
CA VAL A 117 -5.48 7.66 2.73
C VAL A 117 -6.58 6.69 3.13
N SER A 118 -6.28 5.80 4.07
CA SER A 118 -7.28 4.88 4.63
C SER A 118 -8.16 5.62 5.62
N LEU A 119 -9.46 5.73 5.32
CA LEU A 119 -10.44 6.43 6.14
C LEU A 119 -11.80 5.74 6.02
N ASP A 120 -12.14 4.93 7.01
CA ASP A 120 -13.31 4.06 6.96
C ASP A 120 -14.58 4.70 7.56
N THR A 121 -14.44 5.81 8.29
CA THR A 121 -15.54 6.53 8.93
C THR A 121 -15.18 7.98 9.20
N LEU A 122 -16.18 8.85 9.29
CA LEU A 122 -16.07 10.23 9.77
C LEU A 122 -16.57 10.39 11.22
N ASP A 123 -16.98 9.31 11.87
CA ASP A 123 -17.30 9.28 13.30
C ASP A 123 -16.03 9.01 14.10
N ALA A 124 -15.69 9.91 15.04
CA ALA A 124 -14.47 9.84 15.83
C ALA A 124 -14.44 8.65 16.80
N GLY A 125 -15.61 8.31 17.37
CA GLY A 125 -15.75 7.14 18.26
C GLY A 125 -15.48 5.86 17.49
N ARG A 126 -16.15 5.71 16.36
CA ARG A 126 -16.01 4.56 15.47
C ARG A 126 -14.59 4.46 14.88
N TYR A 127 -13.97 5.58 14.51
CA TYR A 127 -12.58 5.60 14.05
C TYR A 127 -11.64 5.06 15.12
N ARG A 128 -11.80 5.51 16.37
CA ARG A 128 -11.00 5.03 17.50
C ARG A 128 -11.16 3.53 17.75
N GLU A 129 -12.37 3.00 17.63
CA GLU A 129 -12.63 1.56 17.74
C GLU A 129 -11.95 0.77 16.61
N LEU A 130 -12.20 1.14 15.35
CA LEU A 130 -11.66 0.45 14.18
C LEU A 130 -10.15 0.45 14.15
N THR A 131 -9.51 1.55 14.57
CA THR A 131 -8.05 1.72 14.56
C THR A 131 -7.38 1.29 15.87
N ARG A 132 -8.18 0.95 16.90
CA ARG A 132 -7.73 0.67 18.27
C ARG A 132 -6.92 1.81 18.87
N GLY A 133 -7.51 3.00 18.90
CA GLY A 133 -6.99 4.17 19.58
C GLY A 133 -6.47 5.30 18.68
N GLY A 134 -6.74 5.26 17.38
CA GLY A 134 -6.38 6.34 16.46
C GLY A 134 -7.21 7.60 16.69
N ASP A 135 -6.67 8.72 16.21
CA ASP A 135 -7.26 10.04 16.26
C ASP A 135 -7.70 10.44 14.83
N LEU A 136 -9.02 10.63 14.66
CA LEU A 136 -9.62 11.00 13.38
C LEU A 136 -9.18 12.39 12.91
N ASP A 137 -9.08 13.36 13.83
CA ASP A 137 -8.73 14.74 13.46
C ASP A 137 -7.34 14.80 12.83
N ARG A 138 -6.39 14.03 13.36
CA ARG A 138 -5.04 13.91 12.76
C ARG A 138 -5.07 13.34 11.34
N ALA A 139 -5.93 12.35 11.08
CA ALA A 139 -6.07 11.80 9.72
C ALA A 139 -6.70 12.84 8.78
N ILE A 140 -7.71 13.58 9.23
CA ILE A 140 -8.35 14.67 8.47
C ILE A 140 -7.35 15.80 8.19
N GLU A 141 -6.56 16.22 9.19
CA GLU A 141 -5.49 17.20 9.00
C GLU A 141 -4.48 16.75 7.95
N GLY A 142 -4.05 15.49 7.99
CA GLY A 142 -3.17 14.90 6.99
C GLY A 142 -3.75 14.93 5.58
N ILE A 143 -5.03 14.63 5.43
CA ILE A 143 -5.74 14.71 4.15
C ILE A 143 -5.79 16.14 3.64
N ARG A 144 -6.15 17.11 4.50
CA ARG A 144 -6.19 18.54 4.14
C ARG A 144 -4.82 19.06 3.75
N ALA A 145 -3.77 18.71 4.52
CA ALA A 145 -2.39 19.09 4.21
C ALA A 145 -1.91 18.53 2.86
N ALA A 146 -2.23 17.27 2.56
CA ALA A 146 -1.91 16.69 1.26
C ALA A 146 -2.62 17.43 0.11
N ARG A 147 -3.90 17.78 0.28
CA ARG A 147 -4.63 18.58 -0.71
C ARG A 147 -4.05 19.97 -0.88
N ALA A 148 -3.69 20.65 0.22
CA ALA A 148 -3.05 21.97 0.20
C ALA A 148 -1.67 21.93 -0.49
N ALA A 149 -0.95 20.82 -0.37
CA ALA A 149 0.31 20.57 -1.07
C ALA A 149 0.13 20.20 -2.56
N GLY A 150 -1.09 20.21 -3.10
CA GLY A 150 -1.37 19.89 -4.49
C GLY A 150 -1.42 18.39 -4.81
N LEU A 151 -1.28 17.51 -3.82
CA LEU A 151 -1.35 16.07 -4.04
C LEU A 151 -2.78 15.61 -4.36
N PRO A 152 -3.01 14.85 -5.42
CA PRO A 152 -4.23 14.08 -5.63
C PRO A 152 -4.44 13.11 -4.47
N VAL A 153 -5.58 13.23 -3.79
CA VAL A 153 -5.96 12.35 -2.67
C VAL A 153 -7.05 11.38 -3.08
N LYS A 154 -6.88 10.11 -2.69
CA LYS A 154 -7.90 9.09 -2.77
C LYS A 154 -8.15 8.50 -1.38
N LEU A 155 -9.40 8.48 -0.94
CA LEU A 155 -9.80 7.83 0.29
C LEU A 155 -10.07 6.34 0.02
N ASN A 156 -9.36 5.48 0.70
CA ASN A 156 -9.62 4.05 0.72
C ASN A 156 -10.59 3.74 1.86
N VAL A 157 -11.74 3.16 1.54
CA VAL A 157 -12.76 2.78 2.52
C VAL A 157 -12.92 1.27 2.48
N VAL A 158 -12.64 0.60 3.60
CA VAL A 158 -12.84 -0.84 3.74
C VAL A 158 -14.31 -1.13 3.98
N MET A 159 -14.91 -1.87 3.07
CA MET A 159 -16.32 -2.27 3.13
C MET A 159 -16.42 -3.59 3.89
N ASP A 160 -16.87 -3.52 5.15
CA ASP A 160 -17.00 -4.66 6.06
C ASP A 160 -18.33 -4.58 6.81
N GLY A 161 -19.41 -4.96 6.10
CA GLY A 161 -20.76 -5.01 6.63
C GLY A 161 -21.60 -3.73 6.49
N ALA A 162 -22.83 -3.80 6.98
CA ALA A 162 -23.87 -2.78 6.78
C ALA A 162 -23.50 -1.39 7.33
N GLU A 163 -22.72 -1.34 8.41
CA GLU A 163 -22.30 -0.07 9.00
C GLU A 163 -21.35 0.71 8.08
N ALA A 164 -20.39 0.02 7.43
CA ALA A 164 -19.51 0.64 6.44
C ALA A 164 -20.31 1.13 5.21
N GLU A 165 -21.32 0.37 4.80
CA GLU A 165 -22.21 0.76 3.71
C GLU A 165 -23.06 1.99 4.07
N ALA A 166 -23.60 2.06 5.29
CA ALA A 166 -24.36 3.21 5.77
C ALA A 166 -23.51 4.49 5.90
N GLY A 167 -22.24 4.39 6.27
CA GLY A 167 -21.30 5.52 6.38
C GLY A 167 -20.76 6.04 5.05
N LEU A 168 -20.79 5.23 4.00
CA LEU A 168 -20.16 5.56 2.71
C LEU A 168 -20.70 6.84 2.04
N PRO A 169 -22.02 7.14 2.05
CA PRO A 169 -22.54 8.39 1.48
C PRO A 169 -21.95 9.65 2.13
N ALA A 170 -21.79 9.66 3.45
CA ALA A 170 -21.19 10.80 4.17
C ALA A 170 -19.70 10.97 3.79
N ILE A 171 -18.95 9.89 3.69
CA ILE A 171 -17.54 9.92 3.24
C ILE A 171 -17.45 10.45 1.81
N ARG A 172 -18.33 10.02 0.91
CA ARG A 172 -18.37 10.51 -0.48
C ARG A 172 -18.68 11.99 -0.57
N ALA A 173 -19.68 12.48 0.20
CA ALA A 173 -20.04 13.88 0.23
C ALA A 173 -18.87 14.75 0.76
N TRP A 174 -18.25 14.31 1.86
CA TRP A 174 -17.09 15.01 2.43
C TRP A 174 -15.89 15.00 1.45
N ALA A 175 -15.59 13.87 0.84
CA ALA A 175 -14.51 13.73 -0.14
C ALA A 175 -14.72 14.65 -1.35
N ALA A 176 -15.95 14.75 -1.87
CA ALA A 176 -16.29 15.66 -2.96
C ALA A 176 -16.04 17.12 -2.57
N GLY A 177 -16.42 17.53 -1.34
CA GLY A 177 -16.21 18.88 -0.82
C GLY A 177 -14.73 19.29 -0.74
N ILE A 178 -13.80 18.34 -0.60
CA ILE A 178 -12.36 18.60 -0.57
C ILE A 178 -11.64 18.21 -1.88
N GLY A 179 -12.37 17.83 -2.93
CA GLY A 179 -11.80 17.40 -4.20
C GLY A 179 -11.01 16.08 -4.13
N ALA A 180 -11.33 15.18 -3.20
CA ALA A 180 -10.76 13.84 -3.10
C ALA A 180 -11.66 12.81 -3.79
N LYS A 181 -11.06 11.68 -4.23
CA LYS A 181 -11.80 10.52 -4.76
C LYS A 181 -12.00 9.49 -3.68
N VAL A 182 -13.09 8.73 -3.74
CA VAL A 182 -13.32 7.57 -2.86
C VAL A 182 -13.08 6.29 -3.64
N GLN A 183 -12.43 5.31 -3.00
CA GLN A 183 -12.22 3.96 -3.51
C GLN A 183 -12.68 2.96 -2.46
N THR A 184 -13.69 2.17 -2.77
CA THR A 184 -14.17 1.10 -1.91
C THR A 184 -13.30 -0.14 -2.02
N ILE A 185 -13.04 -0.79 -0.90
CA ILE A 185 -12.17 -1.96 -0.81
C ILE A 185 -12.90 -3.07 -0.06
N ALA A 186 -13.10 -4.22 -0.69
CA ALA A 186 -13.56 -5.40 0.04
C ALA A 186 -12.55 -5.76 1.13
N ARG A 187 -13.02 -6.09 2.33
CA ARG A 187 -12.13 -6.58 3.39
C ARG A 187 -11.33 -7.78 2.89
N TYR A 188 -10.01 -7.72 3.03
CA TYR A 188 -9.14 -8.83 2.67
C TYR A 188 -9.32 -10.01 3.62
N ARG A 189 -9.58 -11.17 3.05
CA ARG A 189 -9.59 -12.47 3.71
C ARG A 189 -8.40 -13.27 3.19
N LEU A 190 -7.32 -13.31 3.97
CA LEU A 190 -6.07 -13.97 3.55
C LEU A 190 -6.06 -15.46 3.92
N ASP A 191 -6.94 -15.86 4.80
CA ASP A 191 -7.17 -17.22 5.28
C ASP A 191 -7.83 -18.15 4.24
N ARG A 192 -8.35 -17.59 3.16
CA ARG A 192 -9.01 -18.32 2.07
C ARG A 192 -8.64 -17.79 0.69
N ALA A 193 -9.01 -18.55 -0.34
CA ALA A 193 -8.81 -18.14 -1.72
C ALA A 193 -9.50 -16.81 -2.03
N LYS A 194 -8.85 -16.00 -2.85
CA LYS A 194 -9.41 -14.73 -3.28
C LYS A 194 -10.65 -14.95 -4.16
N GLU A 195 -11.74 -14.30 -3.78
CA GLU A 195 -12.93 -14.21 -4.60
C GLU A 195 -12.79 -13.08 -5.61
N ASP A 196 -13.08 -13.37 -6.89
CA ASP A 196 -13.13 -12.38 -7.96
C ASP A 196 -14.59 -11.99 -8.25
N GLY A 197 -14.87 -10.70 -8.32
CA GLY A 197 -16.20 -10.23 -8.72
C GLY A 197 -17.00 -9.52 -7.64
N GLY A 198 -16.36 -9.00 -6.60
CA GLY A 198 -17.04 -8.17 -5.60
C GLY A 198 -17.58 -6.85 -6.17
N ALA A 199 -18.58 -6.28 -5.48
CA ALA A 199 -19.23 -5.00 -5.84
C ALA A 199 -18.33 -3.76 -5.61
N TYR A 200 -17.11 -3.95 -5.11
CA TYR A 200 -16.21 -2.87 -4.70
C TYR A 200 -15.05 -2.67 -5.69
N ASP A 201 -14.46 -1.47 -5.68
CA ASP A 201 -13.37 -1.10 -6.59
C ASP A 201 -12.13 -1.97 -6.44
N ARG A 202 -11.91 -2.52 -5.24
CA ARG A 202 -10.74 -3.33 -4.90
C ARG A 202 -11.08 -4.56 -4.06
N PRO A 203 -10.29 -5.63 -4.13
CA PRO A 203 -9.14 -5.85 -5.03
C PRO A 203 -9.56 -5.99 -6.50
N PRO A 204 -8.66 -5.73 -7.47
CA PRO A 204 -8.98 -5.99 -8.86
C PRO A 204 -9.17 -7.49 -9.09
N ARG A 205 -9.90 -7.87 -10.13
CA ARG A 205 -9.98 -9.27 -10.58
C ARG A 205 -8.57 -9.81 -10.84
N CYS A 206 -8.35 -11.10 -10.61
CA CYS A 206 -7.03 -11.71 -10.80
C CYS A 206 -6.53 -11.56 -12.24
N ALA A 207 -7.43 -11.68 -13.23
CA ALA A 207 -7.11 -11.46 -14.63
C ALA A 207 -6.62 -10.04 -14.96
N ALA A 208 -7.00 -9.03 -14.18
CA ALA A 208 -6.59 -7.64 -14.35
C ALA A 208 -5.50 -7.20 -13.34
N CYS A 209 -4.90 -8.13 -12.61
CA CYS A 209 -3.91 -7.80 -11.58
C CYS A 209 -2.53 -7.56 -12.19
N ASP A 210 -2.07 -6.33 -12.15
CA ASP A 210 -0.85 -5.79 -12.76
C ASP A 210 0.35 -5.65 -11.79
N ARG A 211 0.29 -6.27 -10.60
CA ARG A 211 1.24 -5.94 -9.51
C ARG A 211 1.95 -7.11 -8.89
N ILE A 212 3.18 -6.84 -8.42
CA ILE A 212 3.92 -7.63 -7.43
C ILE A 212 4.28 -6.73 -6.23
N ARG A 213 4.88 -7.31 -5.18
CA ARG A 213 5.25 -6.60 -3.95
C ARG A 213 6.70 -6.85 -3.61
N LEU A 214 7.38 -5.80 -3.13
CA LEU A 214 8.62 -5.87 -2.38
C LEU A 214 8.26 -5.67 -0.90
N LEU A 215 8.57 -6.62 -0.05
CA LEU A 215 8.39 -6.52 1.39
C LEU A 215 9.58 -5.80 2.03
N ALA A 216 9.42 -5.37 3.28
CA ALA A 216 10.41 -4.59 4.01
C ALA A 216 11.75 -5.35 4.23
N ASP A 217 11.71 -6.67 4.23
CA ASP A 217 12.87 -7.57 4.37
C ASP A 217 13.53 -7.94 3.03
N GLY A 218 13.09 -7.38 1.91
CA GLY A 218 13.62 -7.72 0.59
C GLY A 218 12.93 -8.93 -0.07
N THR A 219 11.88 -9.46 0.52
CA THR A 219 11.12 -10.54 -0.13
C THR A 219 10.22 -9.98 -1.23
N LEU A 220 10.32 -10.52 -2.44
CA LEU A 220 9.38 -10.28 -3.53
C LEU A 220 8.19 -11.23 -3.39
N ARG A 221 6.98 -10.69 -3.38
CA ARG A 221 5.74 -11.48 -3.37
C ARG A 221 4.95 -11.29 -4.66
N PRO A 222 4.74 -12.37 -5.42
CA PRO A 222 3.94 -12.34 -6.65
C PRO A 222 2.48 -11.96 -6.42
N CYS A 223 1.88 -12.41 -5.31
CA CYS A 223 0.49 -12.18 -4.97
C CYS A 223 0.30 -11.93 -3.46
N LEU A 224 -0.69 -11.11 -3.10
CA LEU A 224 -1.10 -10.90 -1.70
C LEU A 224 -1.67 -12.19 -1.09
N HIS A 225 -2.45 -12.93 -1.88
CA HIS A 225 -3.11 -14.18 -1.52
C HIS A 225 -2.26 -15.42 -1.86
N ASP A 226 -0.97 -15.34 -1.60
CA ASP A 226 -0.01 -16.43 -1.80
C ASP A 226 0.96 -16.45 -0.62
N PRO A 227 1.21 -17.59 0.02
CA PRO A 227 2.15 -17.67 1.15
C PRO A 227 3.60 -17.53 0.70
N GLY A 228 3.89 -17.77 -0.57
CA GLY A 228 5.23 -17.76 -1.15
C GLY A 228 5.84 -16.36 -1.25
N GLY A 229 7.15 -16.36 -1.37
CA GLY A 229 7.96 -15.18 -1.64
C GLY A 229 9.37 -15.58 -2.02
N LEU A 230 10.04 -14.75 -2.77
CA LEU A 230 11.40 -14.95 -3.26
C LEU A 230 12.27 -13.82 -2.71
N PRO A 231 13.41 -14.09 -2.05
CA PRO A 231 14.32 -13.02 -1.66
C PRO A 231 14.88 -12.34 -2.90
N VAL A 232 15.14 -11.04 -2.80
CA VAL A 232 15.91 -10.33 -3.83
C VAL A 232 17.35 -10.77 -3.75
N ASP A 233 17.88 -11.29 -4.85
CA ASP A 233 19.32 -11.39 -5.05
C ASP A 233 19.86 -10.05 -5.53
N PHE A 234 20.63 -9.36 -4.70
CA PHE A 234 21.22 -8.09 -5.05
C PHE A 234 22.39 -8.19 -6.06
N GLY A 235 22.84 -9.40 -6.38
CA GLY A 235 23.75 -9.68 -7.51
C GLY A 235 23.00 -9.77 -8.84
N ASP A 236 21.69 -10.15 -8.81
CA ASP A 236 20.81 -10.22 -9.98
C ASP A 236 19.38 -9.80 -9.63
N ILE A 237 19.17 -8.49 -9.46
CA ILE A 237 17.86 -7.92 -9.11
C ILE A 237 16.85 -8.13 -10.26
N GLU A 238 17.28 -8.00 -11.52
CA GLU A 238 16.38 -8.16 -12.66
C GLU A 238 15.89 -9.60 -12.80
N GLY A 239 16.77 -10.60 -12.60
CA GLY A 239 16.41 -12.01 -12.54
C GLY A 239 15.44 -12.31 -11.39
N SER A 240 15.67 -11.71 -10.20
CA SER A 240 14.77 -11.86 -9.06
C SER A 240 13.36 -11.30 -9.35
N LEU A 241 13.27 -10.14 -10.00
CA LEU A 241 11.99 -9.54 -10.42
C LEU A 241 11.29 -10.38 -11.49
N ALA A 242 12.05 -10.89 -12.46
CA ALA A 242 11.54 -11.76 -13.50
C ALA A 242 10.97 -13.07 -12.92
N ALA A 243 11.70 -13.70 -11.99
CA ALA A 243 11.25 -14.88 -11.28
C ALA A 243 9.96 -14.62 -10.48
N ALA A 244 9.87 -13.48 -9.80
CA ALA A 244 8.66 -13.10 -9.06
C ALA A 244 7.45 -12.86 -9.99
N VAL A 245 7.67 -12.30 -11.18
CA VAL A 245 6.60 -12.12 -12.19
C VAL A 245 6.18 -13.47 -12.76
N ALA A 246 7.12 -14.36 -13.07
CA ALA A 246 6.84 -15.71 -13.57
C ALA A 246 6.08 -16.57 -12.55
N ALA A 247 6.41 -16.45 -11.26
CA ALA A 247 5.75 -17.16 -10.17
C ALA A 247 4.35 -16.60 -9.80
N LYS A 248 3.86 -15.57 -10.52
CA LYS A 248 2.57 -14.97 -10.21
C LYS A 248 1.41 -15.93 -10.52
N PRO A 249 0.58 -16.32 -9.52
CA PRO A 249 -0.48 -17.29 -9.72
C PRO A 249 -1.59 -16.72 -10.63
N LEU A 250 -2.29 -17.58 -11.36
CA LEU A 250 -3.48 -17.24 -12.15
C LEU A 250 -4.57 -16.66 -11.26
N ARG A 251 -4.80 -17.26 -10.09
CA ARG A 251 -5.76 -16.81 -9.07
C ARG A 251 -5.08 -16.79 -7.69
N GLY A 252 -5.44 -15.80 -6.88
CA GLY A 252 -4.97 -15.75 -5.51
C GLY A 252 -5.54 -16.90 -4.67
N GLY A 253 -4.65 -17.65 -4.02
CA GLY A 253 -4.98 -18.72 -3.09
C GLY A 253 -5.21 -18.20 -1.67
N SER A 254 -4.79 -18.99 -0.67
CA SER A 254 -4.75 -18.61 0.73
C SER A 254 -3.32 -18.27 1.14
N ALA A 255 -3.14 -17.15 1.82
CA ALA A 255 -1.85 -16.75 2.40
C ALA A 255 -1.74 -17.14 3.90
N GLY A 256 -2.76 -17.82 4.44
CA GLY A 256 -2.86 -18.18 5.85
C GLY A 256 -3.18 -16.99 6.75
N GLU A 257 -3.12 -17.20 8.05
CA GLU A 257 -3.39 -16.18 9.08
C GLU A 257 -2.22 -15.19 9.23
N ARG A 258 -2.04 -14.32 8.25
CA ARG A 258 -1.00 -13.26 8.31
C ARG A 258 -1.65 -11.91 8.50
N ALA A 259 -1.00 -11.04 9.28
CA ALA A 259 -1.40 -9.64 9.36
C ALA A 259 -1.15 -8.95 8.00
N VAL A 260 -2.14 -8.20 7.52
CA VAL A 260 -2.04 -7.47 6.25
C VAL A 260 -0.86 -6.49 6.26
N SER A 261 -0.57 -5.88 7.41
CA SER A 261 0.57 -4.98 7.61
C SER A 261 1.94 -5.63 7.37
N MET A 262 2.07 -6.94 7.57
CA MET A 262 3.33 -7.67 7.36
C MET A 262 3.62 -7.98 5.88
N ILE A 263 2.63 -7.88 5.03
CA ILE A 263 2.72 -8.28 3.62
C ILE A 263 2.46 -7.12 2.65
N GLY A 264 2.61 -5.88 3.13
CA GLY A 264 2.52 -4.67 2.31
C GLY A 264 1.11 -4.42 1.77
N GLY A 265 0.14 -4.52 2.61
CA GLY A 265 -1.32 -4.44 2.46
C GLY A 265 -1.93 -3.54 1.45
#